data_eb7aff69017cc694be4255564d4b38d0
#
_entry.id   eb7aff69017cc694be4255564d4b38d0
#
_cell.length_a   1.000
_cell.length_b   1.000
_cell.length_c   1.000
_cell.angle_alpha   90.00
_cell.angle_beta   90.00
_cell.angle_gamma   90.00
#
_symmetry.space_group_name_H-M   'P 1'
#
loop_
_entity.id
_entity.type
_entity.pdbx_description
1 polymer ?
#
loop_
_entity_poly.entity_id
_entity_poly.type
_entity_poly.pdbx_seq_one_letter_code
_entity_poly.pdbx_strand_id
1 'polypeptide(L)'
;QIWSVQLPLLEFGTDEQKDTWLPHLIRGEAIGAFAITEPSSGSDAFSLRSTAERVDEGYVLNGGKSYITLGPICDVAIVFAKTDPDRGQWGISAFIIDSSTKGFRRPGTTTKMGLRTAPIGEIVLDDCYIPETALLGREGAGASIFNYVIEWERGLLLASQVGAMARQLDDTIEYVRGREQFGQPVGKFQSVSNRIADMRLRVELARMILYKVAWMKQTGQSASIESAMAKMYLSESFVESSLSAIRNHGAVGYLTDFEVERELRDGIGALLYSGTTDIQRVIVARMLGL
;
A
#
# COMPACT_ATOMS: atom_id res chain seq x y z
N GLN A 1 0.20 -3.35 -7.03
CA GLN A 1 -0.36 -4.23 -8.07
C GLN A 1 -0.32 -5.70 -7.66
N ILE A 2 0.83 -6.26 -7.22
CA ILE A 2 0.95 -7.70 -6.89
C ILE A 2 -0.05 -8.10 -5.81
N TRP A 3 0.03 -7.48 -4.64
CA TRP A 3 -0.82 -7.84 -3.50
C TRP A 3 -2.28 -7.45 -3.66
N SER A 4 -2.54 -6.32 -4.30
CA SER A 4 -3.87 -5.73 -4.33
C SER A 4 -4.68 -6.05 -5.59
N VAL A 5 -4.04 -6.55 -6.67
CA VAL A 5 -4.73 -6.87 -7.93
C VAL A 5 -4.48 -8.31 -8.36
N GLN A 6 -3.22 -8.71 -8.51
CA GLN A 6 -2.91 -10.06 -9.00
C GLN A 6 -3.32 -11.14 -7.99
N LEU A 7 -3.04 -10.92 -6.70
CA LEU A 7 -3.36 -11.89 -5.65
C LEU A 7 -4.89 -12.14 -5.52
N PRO A 8 -5.76 -11.12 -5.37
CA PRO A 8 -7.20 -11.38 -5.31
C PRO A 8 -7.76 -11.97 -6.60
N LEU A 9 -7.21 -11.60 -7.76
CA LEU A 9 -7.60 -12.22 -9.02
C LEU A 9 -7.21 -13.70 -9.06
N LEU A 10 -6.02 -14.06 -8.60
CA LEU A 10 -5.56 -15.45 -8.51
C LEU A 10 -6.45 -16.29 -7.58
N GLU A 11 -6.83 -15.72 -6.43
CA GLU A 11 -7.56 -16.43 -5.36
C GLU A 11 -9.05 -16.52 -5.61
N PHE A 12 -9.68 -15.44 -6.09
CA PHE A 12 -11.13 -15.30 -6.18
C PHE A 12 -11.66 -15.20 -7.62
N GLY A 13 -10.78 -15.00 -8.59
CA GLY A 13 -11.17 -14.88 -10.00
C GLY A 13 -11.63 -16.21 -10.60
N THR A 14 -12.52 -16.13 -11.57
CA THR A 14 -12.85 -17.28 -12.45
C THR A 14 -11.64 -17.60 -13.34
N ASP A 15 -11.63 -18.78 -13.96
CA ASP A 15 -10.55 -19.15 -14.87
C ASP A 15 -10.48 -18.19 -16.06
N GLU A 16 -11.63 -17.74 -16.59
CA GLU A 16 -11.69 -16.74 -17.66
C GLU A 16 -11.08 -15.39 -17.23
N GLN A 17 -11.40 -14.91 -16.02
CA GLN A 17 -10.83 -13.69 -15.48
C GLN A 17 -9.30 -13.80 -15.29
N LYS A 18 -8.82 -14.94 -14.80
CA LYS A 18 -7.39 -15.23 -14.63
C LYS A 18 -6.66 -15.26 -15.96
N ASP A 19 -7.21 -15.99 -16.94
CA ASP A 19 -6.60 -16.11 -18.27
C ASP A 19 -6.56 -14.76 -19.01
N THR A 20 -7.58 -13.93 -18.81
CA THR A 20 -7.66 -12.60 -19.42
C THR A 20 -6.62 -11.64 -18.83
N TRP A 21 -6.45 -11.60 -17.51
CA TRP A 21 -5.72 -10.50 -16.87
C TRP A 21 -4.36 -10.89 -16.30
N LEU A 22 -4.22 -12.09 -15.67
CA LEU A 22 -2.97 -12.43 -14.98
C LEU A 22 -1.74 -12.44 -15.88
N PRO A 23 -1.77 -13.00 -17.11
CA PRO A 23 -0.60 -13.01 -17.98
C PRO A 23 -0.08 -11.61 -18.29
N HIS A 24 -0.98 -10.67 -18.59
CA HIS A 24 -0.61 -9.28 -18.90
C HIS A 24 -0.12 -8.52 -17.67
N LEU A 25 -0.76 -8.70 -16.52
CA LEU A 25 -0.36 -8.09 -15.24
C LEU A 25 1.00 -8.60 -14.75
N ILE A 26 1.30 -9.90 -14.92
CA ILE A 26 2.57 -10.52 -14.51
C ILE A 26 3.72 -10.04 -15.40
N ARG A 27 3.49 -9.92 -16.72
CA ARG A 27 4.50 -9.42 -17.65
C ARG A 27 4.66 -7.89 -17.61
N GLY A 28 3.81 -7.18 -16.87
CA GLY A 28 3.82 -5.72 -16.82
C GLY A 28 3.29 -5.05 -18.10
N GLU A 29 2.56 -5.78 -18.92
CA GLU A 29 1.88 -5.28 -20.12
C GLU A 29 0.57 -4.56 -19.78
N ALA A 30 0.00 -4.85 -18.62
CA ALA A 30 -1.16 -4.18 -18.06
C ALA A 30 -0.88 -3.66 -16.65
N ILE A 31 -1.46 -2.52 -16.33
CA ILE A 31 -1.39 -1.87 -15.01
C ILE A 31 -2.72 -2.06 -14.30
N GLY A 32 -2.67 -2.64 -13.09
CA GLY A 32 -3.83 -2.85 -12.24
C GLY A 32 -3.93 -1.84 -11.11
N ALA A 33 -5.14 -1.40 -10.81
CA ALA A 33 -5.47 -0.55 -9.66
C ALA A 33 -6.44 -1.24 -8.69
N PHE A 34 -6.40 -0.83 -7.40
CA PHE A 34 -7.28 -1.32 -6.36
C PHE A 34 -8.07 -0.16 -5.75
N ALA A 35 -9.37 -0.14 -5.97
CA ALA A 35 -10.20 1.04 -5.80
C ALA A 35 -11.31 0.81 -4.77
N ILE A 36 -11.00 1.00 -3.48
CA ILE A 36 -11.97 0.94 -2.38
C ILE A 36 -12.20 2.31 -1.75
N THR A 37 -11.13 3.07 -1.51
CA THR A 37 -11.14 4.37 -0.81
C THR A 37 -11.97 5.42 -1.56
N GLU A 38 -12.77 6.18 -0.83
CA GLU A 38 -13.58 7.29 -1.33
C GLU A 38 -13.26 8.60 -0.58
N PRO A 39 -13.66 9.77 -1.06
CA PRO A 39 -13.44 11.04 -0.37
C PRO A 39 -13.94 11.04 1.08
N SER A 40 -15.01 10.31 1.36
CA SER A 40 -15.67 10.22 2.69
C SER A 40 -15.32 8.94 3.47
N SER A 41 -14.54 8.03 2.91
CA SER A 41 -14.33 6.66 3.45
C SER A 41 -12.89 6.20 3.18
N GLY A 42 -12.03 6.35 4.18
CA GLY A 42 -10.64 5.92 4.15
C GLY A 42 -10.34 4.85 5.20
N SER A 43 -10.10 5.25 6.45
CA SER A 43 -9.87 4.31 7.57
C SER A 43 -11.11 3.46 7.87
N ASP A 44 -12.30 4.02 7.69
CA ASP A 44 -13.57 3.30 7.70
C ASP A 44 -13.91 2.86 6.28
N ALA A 45 -13.16 1.86 5.77
CA ALA A 45 -13.22 1.44 4.38
C ALA A 45 -14.59 0.88 3.96
N PHE A 46 -15.36 0.32 4.89
CA PHE A 46 -16.67 -0.28 4.59
C PHE A 46 -17.83 0.73 4.60
N SER A 47 -17.58 1.98 4.99
CA SER A 47 -18.54 3.09 4.86
C SER A 47 -18.56 3.73 3.47
N LEU A 48 -18.00 3.03 2.46
CA LEU A 48 -18.04 3.47 1.06
C LEU A 48 -19.49 3.70 0.58
N ARG A 49 -19.64 4.61 -0.40
CA ARG A 49 -20.96 5.05 -0.92
C ARG A 49 -21.19 4.66 -2.37
N SER A 50 -20.16 4.29 -3.12
CA SER A 50 -20.33 3.78 -4.50
C SER A 50 -21.32 2.62 -4.52
N THR A 51 -22.22 2.62 -5.49
CA THR A 51 -23.26 1.60 -5.68
C THR A 51 -22.99 0.75 -6.91
N ALA A 52 -23.49 -0.46 -6.90
CA ALA A 52 -23.58 -1.36 -8.03
C ALA A 52 -25.02 -1.92 -8.09
N GLU A 53 -25.87 -1.24 -8.84
CA GLU A 53 -27.26 -1.65 -9.01
C GLU A 53 -27.33 -2.83 -10.00
N ARG A 54 -28.00 -3.91 -9.58
CA ARG A 54 -28.18 -5.08 -10.43
C ARG A 54 -29.21 -4.77 -11.52
N VAL A 55 -28.87 -5.05 -12.75
CA VAL A 55 -29.72 -4.94 -13.94
C VAL A 55 -29.72 -6.26 -14.70
N ASP A 56 -30.47 -6.35 -15.79
CA ASP A 56 -30.44 -7.51 -16.65
C ASP A 56 -28.99 -7.76 -17.14
N GLU A 57 -28.49 -8.98 -16.97
CA GLU A 57 -27.17 -9.45 -17.41
C GLU A 57 -25.94 -8.72 -16.79
N GLY A 58 -26.10 -7.89 -15.75
CA GLY A 58 -24.95 -7.20 -15.15
C GLY A 58 -25.27 -6.21 -14.04
N TYR A 59 -24.42 -5.20 -13.93
CA TYR A 59 -24.51 -4.13 -12.94
C TYR A 59 -24.24 -2.77 -13.55
N VAL A 60 -24.88 -1.73 -13.00
CA VAL A 60 -24.58 -0.34 -13.27
C VAL A 60 -23.90 0.24 -12.04
N LEU A 61 -22.67 0.69 -12.17
CA LEU A 61 -21.88 1.27 -11.09
C LEU A 61 -21.89 2.78 -11.12
N ASN A 62 -22.11 3.38 -9.95
CA ASN A 62 -22.04 4.82 -9.76
C ASN A 62 -21.23 5.16 -8.50
N GLY A 63 -20.35 6.18 -8.61
CA GLY A 63 -19.55 6.66 -7.48
C GLY A 63 -18.18 7.20 -7.86
N GLY A 64 -17.40 7.56 -6.84
CA GLY A 64 -16.06 8.09 -7.02
C GLY A 64 -15.08 7.49 -6.03
N LYS A 65 -13.93 7.06 -6.53
CA LYS A 65 -12.81 6.52 -5.75
C LYS A 65 -11.67 7.53 -5.73
N SER A 66 -11.05 7.69 -4.56
CA SER A 66 -10.00 8.69 -4.34
C SER A 66 -8.73 8.06 -3.84
N TYR A 67 -7.59 8.73 -4.09
CA TYR A 67 -6.27 8.29 -3.68
C TYR A 67 -5.89 6.91 -4.23
N ILE A 68 -6.34 6.59 -5.44
CA ILE A 68 -6.08 5.29 -6.06
C ILE A 68 -4.71 5.29 -6.70
N THR A 69 -3.81 4.52 -6.11
CA THR A 69 -2.46 4.30 -6.67
C THR A 69 -2.58 3.61 -8.02
N LEU A 70 -1.87 4.14 -9.01
CA LEU A 70 -1.93 3.76 -10.42
C LEU A 70 -3.30 3.98 -11.09
N GLY A 71 -4.32 4.45 -10.37
CA GLY A 71 -5.65 4.73 -10.92
C GLY A 71 -5.64 5.58 -12.19
N PRO A 72 -4.86 6.67 -12.27
CA PRO A 72 -4.80 7.50 -13.47
C PRO A 72 -4.31 6.80 -14.75
N ILE A 73 -3.57 5.71 -14.60
CA ILE A 73 -2.93 4.99 -15.72
C ILE A 73 -3.28 3.51 -15.80
N CYS A 74 -4.23 3.04 -14.99
CA CYS A 74 -4.59 1.61 -14.95
C CYS A 74 -5.29 1.17 -16.23
N ASP A 75 -5.03 -0.07 -16.63
CA ASP A 75 -5.75 -0.77 -17.70
C ASP A 75 -6.95 -1.54 -17.12
N VAL A 76 -6.80 -2.02 -15.88
CA VAL A 76 -7.84 -2.73 -15.15
C VAL A 76 -7.89 -2.28 -13.70
N ALA A 77 -9.08 -2.24 -13.11
CA ALA A 77 -9.24 -1.92 -11.69
C ALA A 77 -10.13 -2.97 -10.99
N ILE A 78 -9.73 -3.35 -9.76
CA ILE A 78 -10.64 -4.00 -8.83
C ILE A 78 -11.37 -2.91 -8.05
N VAL A 79 -12.68 -2.82 -8.25
CA VAL A 79 -13.53 -1.76 -7.68
C VAL A 79 -14.50 -2.37 -6.70
N PHE A 80 -14.64 -1.74 -5.53
CA PHE A 80 -15.60 -2.13 -4.50
C PHE A 80 -16.81 -1.20 -4.52
N ALA A 81 -18.01 -1.77 -4.54
CA ALA A 81 -19.26 -1.03 -4.52
C ALA A 81 -20.34 -1.80 -3.74
N LYS A 82 -21.35 -1.09 -3.26
CA LYS A 82 -22.50 -1.70 -2.58
C LYS A 82 -23.47 -2.28 -3.60
N THR A 83 -23.70 -3.58 -3.52
CA THR A 83 -24.80 -4.27 -4.22
C THR A 83 -26.05 -4.36 -3.36
N ASP A 84 -25.89 -4.31 -2.03
CA ASP A 84 -27.00 -4.28 -1.06
C ASP A 84 -26.68 -3.33 0.11
N PRO A 85 -27.21 -2.10 0.10
CA PRO A 85 -26.92 -1.11 1.13
C PRO A 85 -27.37 -1.52 2.55
N ASP A 86 -28.36 -2.38 2.67
CA ASP A 86 -28.98 -2.75 3.96
C ASP A 86 -28.18 -3.82 4.72
N ARG A 87 -27.24 -4.50 4.03
CA ARG A 87 -26.43 -5.57 4.61
C ARG A 87 -25.06 -5.09 5.14
N GLY A 88 -24.83 -3.78 5.26
CA GLY A 88 -23.58 -3.21 5.76
C GLY A 88 -22.36 -3.69 4.97
N GLN A 89 -21.33 -4.19 5.65
CA GLN A 89 -20.12 -4.69 4.97
C GLN A 89 -20.37 -5.94 4.09
N TRP A 90 -21.41 -6.73 4.40
CA TRP A 90 -21.78 -7.93 3.65
C TRP A 90 -22.62 -7.62 2.40
N GLY A 91 -22.95 -6.36 2.20
CA GLY A 91 -23.57 -5.87 0.97
C GLY A 91 -22.55 -5.27 -0.01
N ILE A 92 -21.25 -5.37 0.28
CA ILE A 92 -20.18 -4.87 -0.61
C ILE A 92 -19.71 -6.02 -1.51
N SER A 93 -19.61 -5.73 -2.81
CA SER A 93 -19.07 -6.64 -3.83
C SER A 93 -17.80 -6.03 -4.46
N ALA A 94 -16.99 -6.87 -5.06
CA ALA A 94 -15.79 -6.49 -5.79
C ALA A 94 -15.96 -6.81 -7.28
N PHE A 95 -15.49 -5.93 -8.15
CA PHE A 95 -15.65 -6.06 -9.60
C PHE A 95 -14.31 -5.81 -10.29
N ILE A 96 -14.02 -6.59 -11.34
CA ILE A 96 -12.89 -6.36 -12.25
C ILE A 96 -13.41 -5.53 -13.41
N ILE A 97 -12.90 -4.31 -13.57
CA ILE A 97 -13.37 -3.37 -14.60
C ILE A 97 -12.21 -2.99 -15.51
N ASP A 98 -12.38 -3.25 -16.81
CA ASP A 98 -11.50 -2.71 -17.85
C ASP A 98 -11.65 -1.20 -17.91
N SER A 99 -10.55 -0.47 -17.94
CA SER A 99 -10.56 1.00 -17.95
C SER A 99 -11.14 1.62 -19.22
N SER A 100 -11.32 0.84 -20.27
CA SER A 100 -12.01 1.23 -21.51
C SER A 100 -13.54 1.19 -21.39
N THR A 101 -14.07 0.61 -20.29
CA THR A 101 -15.51 0.51 -20.06
C THR A 101 -16.16 1.90 -20.07
N LYS A 102 -17.26 2.04 -20.81
CA LYS A 102 -18.03 3.30 -20.86
C LYS A 102 -18.50 3.68 -19.46
N GLY A 103 -18.26 4.94 -19.07
CA GLY A 103 -18.57 5.42 -17.72
C GLY A 103 -17.42 5.27 -16.70
N PHE A 104 -16.36 4.52 -17.02
CA PHE A 104 -15.14 4.49 -16.22
C PHE A 104 -14.25 5.67 -16.61
N ARG A 105 -14.03 6.61 -15.71
CA ARG A 105 -13.24 7.81 -15.98
C ARG A 105 -12.08 7.98 -15.02
N ARG A 106 -10.96 8.49 -15.53
CA ARG A 106 -9.73 8.79 -14.79
C ARG A 106 -9.42 10.29 -14.93
N PRO A 107 -9.93 11.15 -14.04
CA PRO A 107 -9.84 12.61 -14.21
C PRO A 107 -8.43 13.18 -14.26
N GLY A 108 -7.46 12.46 -13.68
CA GLY A 108 -6.07 12.90 -13.70
C GLY A 108 -5.26 12.47 -12.49
N THR A 109 -4.04 12.99 -12.42
CA THR A 109 -3.06 12.66 -11.37
C THR A 109 -3.03 13.76 -10.31
N THR A 110 -3.02 13.36 -9.04
CA THR A 110 -2.85 14.26 -7.88
C THR A 110 -1.35 14.37 -7.54
N THR A 111 -0.87 15.60 -7.35
CA THR A 111 0.50 15.86 -6.88
C THR A 111 0.65 15.44 -5.42
N LYS A 112 1.75 14.79 -5.09
CA LYS A 112 2.03 14.32 -3.74
C LYS A 112 3.48 14.54 -3.30
N MET A 113 3.72 14.46 -2.01
CA MET A 113 5.00 14.72 -1.36
C MET A 113 6.10 13.75 -1.83
N GLY A 114 5.84 12.45 -1.78
CA GLY A 114 6.77 11.37 -2.11
C GLY A 114 6.17 10.31 -3.03
N LEU A 115 6.93 9.25 -3.31
CA LEU A 115 6.56 8.16 -4.24
C LEU A 115 6.03 8.68 -5.58
N ARG A 116 6.68 9.74 -6.12
CA ARG A 116 6.18 10.50 -7.27
C ARG A 116 6.11 9.69 -8.56
N THR A 117 6.88 8.63 -8.66
CA THR A 117 6.89 7.70 -9.80
C THR A 117 5.70 6.74 -9.83
N ALA A 118 4.95 6.62 -8.71
CA ALA A 118 3.69 5.87 -8.65
C ALA A 118 2.52 6.87 -8.65
N PRO A 119 1.92 7.22 -9.80
CA PRO A 119 0.85 8.21 -9.85
C PRO A 119 -0.35 7.78 -9.00
N ILE A 120 -1.00 8.77 -8.38
CA ILE A 120 -2.21 8.59 -7.58
C ILE A 120 -3.29 9.53 -8.10
N GLY A 121 -4.53 9.12 -8.08
CA GLY A 121 -5.64 9.96 -8.52
C GLY A 121 -6.99 9.37 -8.20
N GLU A 122 -7.99 9.83 -8.95
CA GLU A 122 -9.37 9.42 -8.80
C GLU A 122 -9.78 8.45 -9.91
N ILE A 123 -10.79 7.63 -9.60
CA ILE A 123 -11.59 6.87 -10.56
C ILE A 123 -13.03 7.28 -10.34
N VAL A 124 -13.71 7.68 -11.41
CA VAL A 124 -15.14 8.04 -11.39
C VAL A 124 -15.91 7.02 -12.21
N LEU A 125 -16.99 6.52 -11.61
CA LEU A 125 -17.95 5.62 -12.22
C LEU A 125 -19.25 6.40 -12.44
N ASP A 126 -19.65 6.52 -13.69
CA ASP A 126 -20.79 7.35 -14.12
C ASP A 126 -21.66 6.51 -15.07
N ASP A 127 -22.71 5.94 -14.53
CA ASP A 127 -23.54 4.93 -15.20
C ASP A 127 -22.69 3.86 -15.90
N CYS A 128 -21.68 3.36 -15.17
CA CYS A 128 -20.70 2.41 -15.67
C CYS A 128 -21.32 1.00 -15.68
N TYR A 129 -21.82 0.58 -16.85
CA TYR A 129 -22.35 -0.77 -17.03
C TYR A 129 -21.21 -1.77 -17.15
N ILE A 130 -21.32 -2.87 -16.39
CA ILE A 130 -20.44 -4.04 -16.46
C ILE A 130 -21.26 -5.33 -16.50
N PRO A 131 -20.81 -6.36 -17.24
CA PRO A 131 -21.49 -7.65 -17.27
C PRO A 131 -21.34 -8.38 -15.93
N GLU A 132 -22.21 -9.36 -15.69
CA GLU A 132 -22.13 -10.20 -14.47
C GLU A 132 -20.77 -10.92 -14.35
N THR A 133 -20.13 -11.23 -15.46
CA THR A 133 -18.79 -11.84 -15.52
C THR A 133 -17.66 -10.96 -14.95
N ALA A 134 -17.93 -9.66 -14.74
CA ALA A 134 -16.99 -8.75 -14.08
C ALA A 134 -16.97 -8.91 -12.55
N LEU A 135 -17.94 -9.63 -11.96
CA LEU A 135 -17.98 -9.86 -10.50
C LEU A 135 -16.78 -10.72 -10.07
N LEU A 136 -15.99 -10.22 -9.14
CA LEU A 136 -14.87 -10.96 -8.54
C LEU A 136 -15.37 -11.77 -7.34
N GLY A 137 -15.27 -13.08 -7.44
CA GLY A 137 -15.79 -14.00 -6.44
C GLY A 137 -17.31 -14.09 -6.49
N ARG A 138 -17.99 -13.75 -5.40
CA ARG A 138 -19.46 -13.77 -5.31
C ARG A 138 -20.00 -12.44 -4.80
N GLU A 139 -21.24 -12.15 -5.08
CA GLU A 139 -21.93 -10.98 -4.57
C GLU A 139 -21.92 -10.97 -3.03
N GLY A 140 -21.63 -9.80 -2.43
CA GLY A 140 -21.48 -9.62 -0.99
C GLY A 140 -20.13 -10.09 -0.41
N ALA A 141 -19.21 -10.61 -1.21
CA ALA A 141 -17.89 -11.07 -0.73
C ALA A 141 -16.83 -9.98 -0.66
N GLY A 142 -17.15 -8.74 -1.02
CA GLY A 142 -16.16 -7.66 -1.10
C GLY A 142 -15.38 -7.43 0.19
N ALA A 143 -16.05 -7.44 1.35
CA ALA A 143 -15.37 -7.29 2.64
C ALA A 143 -14.38 -8.44 2.93
N SER A 144 -14.72 -9.66 2.57
CA SER A 144 -13.84 -10.84 2.74
C SER A 144 -12.64 -10.75 1.82
N ILE A 145 -12.85 -10.39 0.56
CA ILE A 145 -11.77 -10.18 -0.44
C ILE A 145 -10.83 -9.07 0.05
N PHE A 146 -11.38 -7.93 0.49
CA PHE A 146 -10.59 -6.84 1.04
C PHE A 146 -9.75 -7.28 2.24
N ASN A 147 -10.33 -7.97 3.21
CA ASN A 147 -9.61 -8.42 4.42
C ASN A 147 -8.48 -9.39 4.08
N TYR A 148 -8.70 -10.30 3.13
CA TYR A 148 -7.66 -11.20 2.63
C TYR A 148 -6.49 -10.43 2.01
N VAL A 149 -6.80 -9.51 1.10
CA VAL A 149 -5.80 -8.69 0.39
C VAL A 149 -5.00 -7.82 1.35
N ILE A 150 -5.70 -7.13 2.27
CA ILE A 150 -5.05 -6.15 3.13
C ILE A 150 -4.12 -6.80 4.18
N GLU A 151 -4.36 -8.06 4.55
CA GLU A 151 -3.46 -8.80 5.44
C GLU A 151 -2.12 -9.07 4.74
N TRP A 152 -2.13 -9.50 3.47
CA TRP A 152 -0.93 -9.68 2.67
C TRP A 152 -0.20 -8.34 2.43
N GLU A 153 -0.96 -7.32 2.08
CA GLU A 153 -0.43 -5.99 1.81
C GLU A 153 0.25 -5.39 3.04
N ARG A 154 -0.41 -5.38 4.19
CA ARG A 154 0.16 -4.89 5.46
C ARG A 154 1.41 -5.64 5.86
N GLY A 155 1.43 -6.94 5.66
CA GLY A 155 2.55 -7.79 6.05
C GLY A 155 3.80 -7.61 5.21
N LEU A 156 3.66 -7.39 3.90
CA LEU A 156 4.76 -7.55 2.95
C LEU A 156 5.02 -6.33 2.04
N LEU A 157 4.09 -5.37 1.95
CA LEU A 157 4.24 -4.19 1.09
C LEU A 157 5.52 -3.41 1.39
N LEU A 158 5.87 -3.29 2.66
CA LEU A 158 7.02 -2.50 3.12
C LEU A 158 8.36 -3.26 3.08
N ALA A 159 8.42 -4.44 2.47
CA ALA A 159 9.67 -5.18 2.29
C ALA A 159 10.74 -4.36 1.55
N SER A 160 10.33 -3.58 0.55
CA SER A 160 11.22 -2.65 -0.17
C SER A 160 11.82 -1.57 0.74
N GLN A 161 11.07 -1.09 1.73
CA GLN A 161 11.55 -0.09 2.70
C GLN A 161 12.59 -0.68 3.66
N VAL A 162 12.50 -1.98 3.99
CA VAL A 162 13.55 -2.66 4.77
C VAL A 162 14.87 -2.68 4.00
N GLY A 163 14.81 -2.95 2.69
CA GLY A 163 15.97 -2.84 1.80
C GLY A 163 16.51 -1.41 1.71
N ALA A 164 15.62 -0.42 1.57
CA ALA A 164 15.99 1.00 1.55
C ALA A 164 16.66 1.44 2.86
N MET A 165 16.14 1.04 4.03
CA MET A 165 16.79 1.32 5.33
C MET A 165 18.20 0.72 5.43
N ALA A 166 18.40 -0.49 4.91
CA ALA A 166 19.72 -1.12 4.92
C ALA A 166 20.71 -0.34 4.05
N ARG A 167 20.33 0.00 2.82
CA ARG A 167 21.15 0.84 1.93
C ARG A 167 21.42 2.21 2.55
N GLN A 168 20.40 2.88 3.07
CA GLN A 168 20.51 4.18 3.73
C GLN A 168 21.50 4.16 4.92
N LEU A 169 21.52 3.06 5.69
CA LEU A 169 22.48 2.85 6.76
C LEU A 169 23.91 2.76 6.21
N ASP A 170 24.12 1.95 5.16
CA ASP A 170 25.45 1.76 4.56
C ASP A 170 25.98 3.06 3.95
N ASP A 171 25.16 3.79 3.19
CA ASP A 171 25.48 5.09 2.60
C ASP A 171 25.82 6.13 3.70
N THR A 172 25.03 6.13 4.79
CA THR A 172 25.29 7.04 5.91
C THR A 172 26.59 6.71 6.65
N ILE A 173 26.90 5.42 6.82
CA ILE A 173 28.19 4.98 7.42
C ILE A 173 29.37 5.43 6.56
N GLU A 174 29.29 5.26 5.24
CA GLU A 174 30.33 5.72 4.32
C GLU A 174 30.53 7.23 4.42
N TYR A 175 29.45 8.00 4.37
CA TYR A 175 29.49 9.44 4.48
C TYR A 175 30.16 9.93 5.78
N VAL A 176 29.76 9.41 6.95
CA VAL A 176 30.26 9.88 8.25
C VAL A 176 31.71 9.42 8.52
N ARG A 177 32.20 8.40 7.81
CA ARG A 177 33.61 7.99 7.82
C ARG A 177 34.50 8.92 7.00
N GLY A 178 33.98 9.42 5.87
CA GLY A 178 34.74 10.31 4.98
C GLY A 178 34.64 11.80 5.33
N ARG A 179 33.56 12.21 5.96
CA ARG A 179 33.35 13.63 6.32
C ARG A 179 34.07 13.97 7.59
N GLU A 180 34.97 14.98 7.53
CA GLU A 180 35.72 15.47 8.69
C GLU A 180 35.19 16.82 9.16
N GLN A 181 35.15 17.00 10.48
CA GLN A 181 34.94 18.26 11.18
C GLN A 181 35.70 18.21 12.53
N PHE A 182 36.16 19.36 13.00
CA PHE A 182 36.94 19.46 14.25
C PHE A 182 38.15 18.52 14.26
N GLY A 183 38.79 18.32 13.10
CA GLY A 183 40.00 17.53 12.94
C GLY A 183 39.84 16.01 12.97
N GLN A 184 38.60 15.49 12.85
CA GLN A 184 38.36 14.06 12.81
C GLN A 184 37.08 13.72 12.00
N PRO A 185 36.92 12.45 11.53
CA PRO A 185 35.69 11.98 10.93
C PRO A 185 34.47 12.19 11.84
N VAL A 186 33.37 12.72 11.27
CA VAL A 186 32.18 13.03 12.08
C VAL A 186 31.56 11.80 12.74
N GLY A 187 31.78 10.60 12.19
CA GLY A 187 31.36 9.33 12.81
C GLY A 187 32.00 9.03 14.17
N LYS A 188 33.08 9.73 14.54
CA LYS A 188 33.73 9.60 15.86
C LYS A 188 33.00 10.34 16.97
N PHE A 189 32.09 11.26 16.64
CA PHE A 189 31.29 11.93 17.66
C PHE A 189 30.14 11.04 18.11
N GLN A 190 29.95 10.90 19.43
CA GLN A 190 28.94 9.99 20.00
C GLN A 190 27.51 10.30 19.52
N SER A 191 27.15 11.58 19.35
CA SER A 191 25.84 11.96 18.80
C SER A 191 25.58 11.43 17.39
N VAL A 192 26.62 11.17 16.60
CA VAL A 192 26.56 10.58 15.27
C VAL A 192 26.57 9.06 15.36
N SER A 193 27.56 8.48 16.07
CA SER A 193 27.70 7.02 16.20
C SER A 193 26.50 6.37 16.88
N ASN A 194 25.89 7.02 17.88
CA ASN A 194 24.66 6.50 18.52
C ASN A 194 23.49 6.43 17.54
N ARG A 195 23.28 7.47 16.70
CA ARG A 195 22.23 7.41 15.65
C ARG A 195 22.48 6.28 14.65
N ILE A 196 23.74 6.00 14.30
CA ILE A 196 24.10 4.85 13.43
C ILE A 196 23.72 3.53 14.11
N ALA A 197 24.01 3.38 15.41
CA ALA A 197 23.62 2.20 16.16
C ALA A 197 22.09 2.00 16.19
N ASP A 198 21.32 3.08 16.39
CA ASP A 198 19.86 3.05 16.35
C ASP A 198 19.34 2.69 14.95
N MET A 199 19.94 3.23 13.88
CA MET A 199 19.59 2.87 12.50
C MET A 199 19.83 1.36 12.26
N ARG A 200 20.96 0.84 12.71
CA ARG A 200 21.27 -0.59 12.59
C ARG A 200 20.25 -1.46 13.32
N LEU A 201 19.91 -1.10 14.55
CA LEU A 201 18.92 -1.83 15.34
C LEU A 201 17.55 -1.87 14.63
N ARG A 202 17.10 -0.73 14.08
CA ARG A 202 15.83 -0.66 13.33
C ARG A 202 15.83 -1.59 12.11
N VAL A 203 16.93 -1.64 11.35
CA VAL A 203 17.05 -2.57 10.20
C VAL A 203 16.90 -4.02 10.63
N GLU A 204 17.58 -4.43 11.70
CA GLU A 204 17.51 -5.82 12.18
C GLU A 204 16.10 -6.19 12.67
N LEU A 205 15.48 -5.35 13.50
CA LEU A 205 14.14 -5.62 13.99
C LEU A 205 13.10 -5.60 12.85
N ALA A 206 13.27 -4.70 11.87
CA ALA A 206 12.42 -4.66 10.68
C ALA A 206 12.51 -5.96 9.86
N ARG A 207 13.72 -6.48 9.66
CA ARG A 207 13.93 -7.78 9.00
C ARG A 207 13.28 -8.93 9.76
N MET A 208 13.44 -8.97 11.08
CA MET A 208 12.89 -10.04 11.91
C MET A 208 11.37 -10.12 11.82
N ILE A 209 10.67 -8.98 11.96
CA ILE A 209 9.21 -8.98 11.90
C ILE A 209 8.69 -9.28 10.48
N LEU A 210 9.36 -8.75 9.43
CA LEU A 210 9.03 -9.05 8.05
C LEU A 210 9.16 -10.54 7.74
N TYR A 211 10.29 -11.15 8.13
CA TYR A 211 10.53 -12.58 7.89
C TYR A 211 9.59 -13.46 8.70
N LYS A 212 9.22 -13.05 9.93
CA LYS A 212 8.20 -13.75 10.71
C LYS A 212 6.87 -13.80 9.95
N VAL A 213 6.40 -12.66 9.43
CA VAL A 213 5.16 -12.61 8.64
C VAL A 213 5.27 -13.48 7.38
N ALA A 214 6.37 -13.38 6.64
CA ALA A 214 6.58 -14.17 5.43
C ALA A 214 6.57 -15.68 5.73
N TRP A 215 7.22 -16.11 6.81
CA TRP A 215 7.22 -17.50 7.25
C TRP A 215 5.82 -17.99 7.65
N MET A 216 5.07 -17.19 8.42
CA MET A 216 3.69 -17.53 8.79
C MET A 216 2.81 -17.70 7.56
N LYS A 217 2.91 -16.79 6.59
CA LYS A 217 2.17 -16.88 5.33
C LYS A 217 2.57 -18.12 4.52
N GLN A 218 3.85 -18.41 4.40
CA GLN A 218 4.36 -19.58 3.69
C GLN A 218 3.88 -20.91 4.32
N THR A 219 3.70 -20.92 5.63
CA THR A 219 3.25 -22.11 6.38
C THR A 219 1.74 -22.16 6.59
N GLY A 220 0.95 -21.28 5.96
CA GLY A 220 -0.51 -21.26 6.02
C GLY A 220 -1.07 -20.81 7.37
N GLN A 221 -0.27 -20.14 8.20
CA GLN A 221 -0.73 -19.59 9.48
C GLN A 221 -1.37 -18.22 9.30
N SER A 222 -2.38 -17.90 10.12
CA SER A 222 -2.91 -16.53 10.20
C SER A 222 -1.83 -15.59 10.73
N ALA A 223 -1.62 -14.48 10.06
CA ALA A 223 -0.62 -13.48 10.40
C ALA A 223 -1.23 -12.08 10.61
N SER A 224 -2.51 -11.99 10.98
CA SER A 224 -3.24 -10.72 11.02
C SER A 224 -2.66 -9.73 12.03
N ILE A 225 -2.29 -10.19 13.25
CA ILE A 225 -1.63 -9.35 14.26
C ILE A 225 -0.22 -8.98 13.80
N GLU A 226 0.54 -9.97 13.35
CA GLU A 226 1.92 -9.77 12.90
C GLU A 226 1.99 -8.84 11.69
N SER A 227 1.06 -8.94 10.74
CA SER A 227 0.96 -8.05 9.59
C SER A 227 0.67 -6.60 10.01
N ALA A 228 -0.23 -6.39 10.98
CA ALA A 228 -0.50 -5.07 11.53
C ALA A 228 0.72 -4.49 12.26
N MET A 229 1.38 -5.30 13.11
CA MET A 229 2.62 -4.91 13.80
C MET A 229 3.75 -4.62 12.82
N ALA A 230 3.92 -5.46 11.80
CA ALA A 230 4.93 -5.25 10.75
C ALA A 230 4.70 -3.91 10.05
N LYS A 231 3.49 -3.66 9.55
CA LYS A 231 3.16 -2.40 8.88
C LYS A 231 3.45 -1.19 9.76
N MET A 232 3.04 -1.21 11.01
CA MET A 232 3.26 -0.14 11.98
C MET A 232 4.77 0.08 12.21
N TYR A 233 5.49 -0.97 12.59
CA TYR A 233 6.90 -0.87 12.94
C TYR A 233 7.79 -0.47 11.74
N LEU A 234 7.58 -1.08 10.57
CA LEU A 234 8.38 -0.82 9.38
C LEU A 234 8.20 0.63 8.90
N SER A 235 6.97 1.13 8.85
CA SER A 235 6.70 2.48 8.37
C SER A 235 7.30 3.55 9.29
N GLU A 236 7.13 3.42 10.61
CA GLU A 236 7.69 4.34 11.60
C GLU A 236 9.24 4.27 11.61
N SER A 237 9.80 3.05 11.57
CA SER A 237 11.25 2.84 11.52
C SER A 237 11.90 3.44 10.28
N PHE A 238 11.24 3.37 9.12
CA PHE A 238 11.77 3.97 7.90
C PHE A 238 11.81 5.50 7.98
N VAL A 239 10.77 6.13 8.50
CA VAL A 239 10.76 7.60 8.73
C VAL A 239 11.86 8.01 9.72
N GLU A 240 11.98 7.32 10.85
CA GLU A 240 13.00 7.63 11.87
C GLU A 240 14.43 7.38 11.36
N SER A 241 14.64 6.35 10.54
CA SER A 241 15.94 6.09 9.90
C SER A 241 16.27 7.20 8.89
N SER A 242 15.30 7.63 8.08
CA SER A 242 15.47 8.71 7.11
C SER A 242 15.79 10.04 7.79
N LEU A 243 15.12 10.37 8.91
CA LEU A 243 15.45 11.54 9.72
C LEU A 243 16.86 11.45 10.33
N SER A 244 17.25 10.24 10.77
CA SER A 244 18.60 10.00 11.29
C SER A 244 19.67 10.17 10.21
N ALA A 245 19.41 9.68 8.98
CA ALA A 245 20.28 9.87 7.83
C ALA A 245 20.45 11.36 7.50
N ILE A 246 19.36 12.12 7.37
CA ILE A 246 19.41 13.58 7.11
C ILE A 246 20.25 14.28 8.17
N ARG A 247 20.01 14.00 9.47
CA ARG A 247 20.78 14.61 10.57
C ARG A 247 22.26 14.26 10.52
N ASN A 248 22.63 13.05 10.12
CA ASN A 248 24.01 12.62 10.01
C ASN A 248 24.74 13.25 8.79
N HIS A 249 24.00 13.56 7.73
CA HIS A 249 24.52 14.25 6.55
C HIS A 249 24.57 15.80 6.76
N GLY A 250 23.86 16.32 7.74
CA GLY A 250 23.79 17.77 8.00
C GLY A 250 23.12 18.51 6.83
N ALA A 251 23.66 19.68 6.44
CA ALA A 251 23.09 20.48 5.36
C ALA A 251 22.97 19.71 4.03
N VAL A 252 23.91 18.83 3.74
CA VAL A 252 23.91 17.97 2.53
C VAL A 252 22.67 17.06 2.50
N GLY A 253 22.24 16.52 3.63
CA GLY A 253 21.04 15.68 3.73
C GLY A 253 19.72 16.42 3.46
N TYR A 254 19.75 17.76 3.42
CA TYR A 254 18.58 18.59 3.10
C TYR A 254 18.53 19.00 1.63
N LEU A 255 19.62 18.78 0.87
CA LEU A 255 19.72 19.14 -0.54
C LEU A 255 19.20 18.02 -1.44
N THR A 256 18.46 18.37 -2.48
CA THR A 256 17.88 17.42 -3.42
C THR A 256 18.91 16.66 -4.27
N ASP A 257 20.10 17.21 -4.44
CA ASP A 257 21.19 16.60 -5.21
C ASP A 257 21.73 15.29 -4.61
N PHE A 258 21.52 15.08 -3.31
CA PHE A 258 22.02 13.91 -2.58
C PHE A 258 20.96 12.85 -2.30
N GLU A 259 19.72 13.08 -2.72
CA GLU A 259 18.58 12.14 -2.63
C GLU A 259 18.20 11.65 -1.21
N VAL A 260 18.95 11.98 -0.17
CA VAL A 260 18.71 11.56 1.22
C VAL A 260 17.32 12.04 1.71
N GLU A 261 16.96 13.27 1.36
CA GLU A 261 15.68 13.88 1.72
C GLU A 261 14.49 13.17 1.03
N ARG A 262 14.69 12.60 -0.18
CA ARG A 262 13.65 11.91 -0.94
C ARG A 262 13.13 10.70 -0.16
N GLU A 263 13.99 9.94 0.50
CA GLU A 263 13.59 8.77 1.27
C GLU A 263 12.66 9.13 2.43
N LEU A 264 12.89 10.28 3.08
CA LEU A 264 11.97 10.80 4.10
C LEU A 264 10.60 11.12 3.49
N ARG A 265 10.57 11.83 2.36
CA ARG A 265 9.31 12.16 1.68
C ARG A 265 8.54 10.90 1.26
N ASP A 266 9.25 9.91 0.75
CA ASP A 266 8.67 8.62 0.34
C ASP A 266 8.18 7.82 1.56
N GLY A 267 8.92 7.88 2.67
CA GLY A 267 8.60 7.18 3.92
C GLY A 267 7.34 7.70 4.61
N ILE A 268 7.06 9.00 4.55
CA ILE A 268 5.86 9.60 5.18
C ILE A 268 4.57 8.95 4.64
N GLY A 269 4.53 8.63 3.35
CA GLY A 269 3.38 7.94 2.76
C GLY A 269 3.05 6.61 3.44
N ALA A 270 4.08 5.87 3.87
CA ALA A 270 3.92 4.58 4.51
C ALA A 270 3.19 4.63 5.86
N LEU A 271 3.20 5.76 6.54
CA LEU A 271 2.42 5.95 7.77
C LEU A 271 0.91 5.97 7.49
N LEU A 272 0.50 6.28 6.26
CA LEU A 272 -0.86 6.63 5.89
C LEU A 272 -1.59 5.56 5.09
N TYR A 273 -0.96 5.02 4.03
CA TYR A 273 -1.61 4.04 3.15
C TYR A 273 -1.73 2.66 3.81
N SER A 274 -2.58 1.79 3.23
CA SER A 274 -2.87 0.42 3.71
C SER A 274 -3.38 0.38 5.16
N GLY A 275 -4.06 1.44 5.56
CA GLY A 275 -4.46 1.75 6.95
C GLY A 275 -3.34 2.45 7.71
N THR A 276 -3.65 3.59 8.31
CA THR A 276 -2.69 4.39 9.08
C THR A 276 -2.05 3.59 10.21
N THR A 277 -0.90 4.05 10.71
CA THR A 277 -0.26 3.41 11.89
C THR A 277 -1.17 3.41 13.11
N ASP A 278 -2.09 4.38 13.23
CA ASP A 278 -3.09 4.40 14.30
C ASP A 278 -4.14 3.30 14.11
N ILE A 279 -4.59 3.05 12.88
CA ILE A 279 -5.49 1.93 12.57
C ILE A 279 -4.79 0.59 12.86
N GLN A 280 -3.48 0.45 12.60
CA GLN A 280 -2.77 -0.78 12.98
C GLN A 280 -2.78 -0.99 14.50
N ARG A 281 -2.59 0.07 15.30
CA ARG A 281 -2.71 0.00 16.78
C ARG A 281 -4.09 -0.45 17.23
N VAL A 282 -5.15 0.12 16.61
CA VAL A 282 -6.54 -0.30 16.89
C VAL A 282 -6.77 -1.77 16.57
N ILE A 283 -6.23 -2.26 15.43
CA ILE A 283 -6.35 -3.67 15.05
C ILE A 283 -5.67 -4.57 16.07
N VAL A 284 -4.43 -4.27 16.43
CA VAL A 284 -3.68 -5.04 17.43
C VAL A 284 -4.42 -5.04 18.76
N ALA A 285 -4.86 -3.88 19.24
CA ALA A 285 -5.59 -3.76 20.50
C ALA A 285 -6.88 -4.62 20.52
N ARG A 286 -7.70 -4.53 19.47
CA ARG A 286 -8.93 -5.34 19.33
C ARG A 286 -8.64 -6.85 19.33
N MET A 287 -7.57 -7.28 18.67
CA MET A 287 -7.20 -8.70 18.61
C MET A 287 -6.65 -9.20 19.96
N LEU A 288 -6.23 -8.31 20.85
CA LEU A 288 -5.85 -8.59 22.24
C LEU A 288 -7.05 -8.51 23.20
N GLY A 289 -8.25 -8.18 22.71
CA GLY A 289 -9.47 -8.11 23.52
C GLY A 289 -9.69 -6.77 24.22
N LEU A 290 -9.05 -5.69 23.76
CA LEU A 290 -9.19 -4.33 24.29
C LEU A 290 -10.17 -3.49 23.48
#